data_3578e3541135ff8c20fe8500e920f2ca
#
_entry.id   3578e3541135ff8c20fe8500e920f2ca
#
_cell.length_a   1.000
_cell.length_b   1.000
_cell.length_c   1.000
_cell.angle_alpha   90.00
_cell.angle_beta   90.00
_cell.angle_gamma   90.00
#
_symmetry.space_group_name_H-M   'P 1'
#
loop_
_entity.id
_entity.type
_entity.pdbx_description
1 polymer ?
#
loop_
_entity_poly.entity_id
_entity_poly.type
_entity_poly.pdbx_seq_one_letter_code
_entity_poly.pdbx_strand_id
1 'polypeptide(L)'
;MTIDDPREAIDVLIANGCVITLDPQRRVIENGAVAVKGERIVAVGDTDALQARYRAARTIDARRKAVLPGLIDAHAHAGHAMLRTIGGADGDAWTAAAETIYTRGSDEAFWETESHLAALERLKAGVTTGVSLLGGGNSIMRVDDPVYARRHCDAVVRTGTRSIVAVGPSRPPAPRAYTRHTADGSDTRDIDFDTMYDVCNEIVDACHGDADGRIRIALTLPVYCPGHDPELAQYERDFRDQAARYGALARERRLTFTQDGHRAGTLAFAHRELGLLGRGSFMSHSIDLTDDDIAACVETGTAIVHNPSAIMSIIGRCPVPELIDAGVTVAIASDGAAPDRGYDMFRHMWQCMHYHRRHFRDPDVLPHGKVLEMVTIDAAKALSIDHEVGSLEAGKLADIILVDLFRPHMMPMNMPVYRVTCFANAADVCMTMVGGRVLMEDRRVLSVDEREILERVNEVAEATYARSGLRHLLDEPATLWGRSHYRAGRVGG
;
A
#
# COMPACT_ATOMS: atom_id res chain seq x y z
N MET A 1 -26.32 14.49 45.30
CA MET A 1 -24.85 14.60 45.29
C MET A 1 -24.36 13.63 44.22
N THR A 2 -24.02 14.16 43.05
CA THR A 2 -23.25 13.41 42.04
C THR A 2 -21.85 13.23 42.61
N ILE A 3 -21.48 12.01 42.95
CA ILE A 3 -20.11 11.68 43.31
C ILE A 3 -19.31 11.93 42.04
N ASP A 4 -18.44 12.95 42.10
CA ASP A 4 -17.56 13.25 40.97
C ASP A 4 -16.62 12.05 40.79
N ASP A 5 -16.72 11.38 39.65
CA ASP A 5 -15.87 10.23 39.32
C ASP A 5 -14.45 10.72 39.07
N PRO A 6 -13.45 10.38 39.91
CA PRO A 6 -12.09 10.92 39.80
C PRO A 6 -11.33 10.43 38.58
N ARG A 7 -11.89 9.49 37.78
CA ARG A 7 -11.23 8.94 36.61
C ARG A 7 -11.22 9.95 35.45
N GLU A 8 -10.13 9.92 34.70
CA GLU A 8 -9.98 10.74 33.50
C GLU A 8 -10.99 10.32 32.42
N ALA A 9 -11.70 11.28 31.82
CA ALA A 9 -12.65 10.99 30.74
C ALA A 9 -11.91 10.76 29.43
N ILE A 10 -12.26 9.66 28.72
CA ILE A 10 -11.79 9.29 27.40
C ILE A 10 -12.96 8.86 26.51
N ASP A 11 -12.74 8.78 25.21
CA ASP A 11 -13.80 8.43 24.28
C ASP A 11 -13.97 6.91 24.16
N VAL A 12 -12.88 6.16 23.94
CA VAL A 12 -12.92 4.72 23.75
C VAL A 12 -11.87 4.02 24.62
N LEU A 13 -12.28 2.93 25.25
CA LEU A 13 -11.38 1.94 25.86
C LEU A 13 -11.57 0.60 25.15
N ILE A 14 -10.53 0.13 24.45
CA ILE A 14 -10.46 -1.24 23.93
C ILE A 14 -9.87 -2.07 25.05
N ALA A 15 -10.59 -3.03 25.63
CA ALA A 15 -10.21 -3.74 26.85
C ALA A 15 -10.25 -5.25 26.70
N ASN A 16 -9.58 -5.98 27.60
CA ASN A 16 -9.55 -7.44 27.70
C ASN A 16 -8.90 -8.13 26.48
N GLY A 17 -8.14 -7.42 25.66
CA GLY A 17 -7.53 -7.98 24.47
C GLY A 17 -6.10 -8.49 24.68
N CYS A 18 -5.60 -9.28 23.75
CA CYS A 18 -4.18 -9.52 23.62
C CYS A 18 -3.57 -8.36 22.81
N VAL A 19 -2.99 -7.37 23.49
CA VAL A 19 -2.41 -6.18 22.84
C VAL A 19 -0.99 -6.47 22.39
N ILE A 20 -0.76 -6.42 21.09
CA ILE A 20 0.56 -6.56 20.44
C ILE A 20 0.97 -5.17 19.99
N THR A 21 1.87 -4.53 20.72
CA THR A 21 2.11 -3.08 20.61
C THR A 21 2.96 -2.67 19.42
N LEU A 22 3.87 -3.52 18.95
CA LEU A 22 4.90 -3.17 17.95
C LEU A 22 5.74 -1.93 18.34
N ASP A 23 5.75 -1.60 19.64
CA ASP A 23 6.63 -0.58 20.21
C ASP A 23 8.09 -1.07 20.27
N PRO A 24 9.07 -0.21 20.62
CA PRO A 24 10.48 -0.61 20.70
C PRO A 24 10.75 -1.78 21.68
N GLN A 25 9.88 -1.97 22.68
CA GLN A 25 9.96 -3.08 23.64
C GLN A 25 9.25 -4.35 23.14
N ARG A 26 8.51 -4.29 22.01
CA ARG A 26 7.76 -5.42 21.42
C ARG A 26 6.84 -6.11 22.42
N ARG A 27 6.17 -5.30 23.25
CA ARG A 27 5.30 -5.81 24.31
C ARG A 27 4.12 -6.58 23.76
N VAL A 28 3.81 -7.72 24.41
CA VAL A 28 2.56 -8.48 24.23
C VAL A 28 1.88 -8.53 25.58
N ILE A 29 0.72 -7.88 25.70
CA ILE A 29 -0.04 -7.74 26.96
C ILE A 29 -1.30 -8.59 26.84
N GLU A 30 -1.34 -9.75 27.53
CA GLU A 30 -2.41 -10.77 27.37
C GLU A 30 -3.79 -10.28 27.78
N ASN A 31 -3.89 -9.54 28.90
CA ASN A 31 -5.11 -8.83 29.35
C ASN A 31 -4.91 -7.33 29.18
N GLY A 32 -4.62 -6.94 27.96
CA GLY A 32 -4.27 -5.57 27.64
C GLY A 32 -5.46 -4.70 27.26
N ALA A 33 -5.22 -3.39 27.33
CA ALA A 33 -6.16 -2.37 26.89
C ALA A 33 -5.45 -1.22 26.20
N VAL A 34 -6.20 -0.50 25.34
CA VAL A 34 -5.79 0.72 24.68
C VAL A 34 -6.83 1.81 24.96
N ALA A 35 -6.41 2.92 25.56
CA ALA A 35 -7.24 4.07 25.84
C ALA A 35 -7.08 5.12 24.75
N VAL A 36 -8.20 5.61 24.20
CA VAL A 36 -8.25 6.55 23.08
C VAL A 36 -9.04 7.79 23.47
N LYS A 37 -8.47 8.98 23.17
CA LYS A 37 -9.13 10.27 23.32
C LYS A 37 -8.93 11.10 22.05
N GLY A 38 -10.03 11.54 21.43
CA GLY A 38 -10.01 12.14 20.11
C GLY A 38 -9.41 11.16 19.10
N GLU A 39 -8.43 11.62 18.37
CA GLU A 39 -7.76 10.80 17.35
C GLU A 39 -6.55 10.00 17.88
N ARG A 40 -6.21 10.14 19.18
CA ARG A 40 -4.94 9.65 19.70
C ARG A 40 -5.08 8.59 20.78
N ILE A 41 -4.11 7.71 20.82
CA ILE A 41 -3.87 6.79 21.93
C ILE A 41 -3.34 7.61 23.10
N VAL A 42 -3.98 7.49 24.26
CA VAL A 42 -3.52 8.18 25.50
C VAL A 42 -2.81 7.24 26.45
N ALA A 43 -3.10 5.93 26.40
CA ALA A 43 -2.39 4.92 27.19
C ALA A 43 -2.53 3.53 26.57
N VAL A 44 -1.52 2.68 26.82
CA VAL A 44 -1.53 1.25 26.51
C VAL A 44 -0.98 0.50 27.71
N GLY A 45 -1.72 -0.49 28.23
CA GLY A 45 -1.32 -1.23 29.42
C GLY A 45 -2.28 -2.34 29.80
N ASP A 46 -2.21 -2.77 31.06
CA ASP A 46 -3.11 -3.74 31.63
C ASP A 46 -4.55 -3.21 31.73
N THR A 47 -5.53 -4.06 31.46
CA THR A 47 -6.95 -3.69 31.43
C THR A 47 -7.42 -3.13 32.77
N ASP A 48 -7.11 -3.79 33.88
CA ASP A 48 -7.61 -3.38 35.19
C ASP A 48 -7.02 -2.02 35.61
N ALA A 49 -5.72 -1.82 35.29
CA ALA A 49 -5.04 -0.55 35.54
C ALA A 49 -5.67 0.61 34.74
N LEU A 50 -5.96 0.39 33.44
CA LEU A 50 -6.57 1.43 32.62
C LEU A 50 -8.03 1.68 32.96
N GLN A 51 -8.80 0.66 33.33
CA GLN A 51 -10.18 0.82 33.82
C GLN A 51 -10.26 1.58 35.15
N ALA A 52 -9.26 1.39 36.02
CA ALA A 52 -9.17 2.14 37.27
C ALA A 52 -8.84 3.62 37.03
N ARG A 53 -8.07 3.94 35.99
CA ARG A 53 -7.63 5.29 35.67
C ARG A 53 -8.62 6.08 34.81
N TYR A 54 -9.26 5.42 33.85
CA TYR A 54 -10.08 6.06 32.84
C TYR A 54 -11.56 5.71 32.92
N ARG A 55 -12.42 6.71 32.64
CA ARG A 55 -13.85 6.54 32.40
C ARG A 55 -14.12 6.76 30.92
N ALA A 56 -14.33 5.68 30.18
CA ALA A 56 -14.60 5.71 28.74
C ALA A 56 -16.08 5.98 28.43
N ALA A 57 -16.36 6.78 27.41
CA ALA A 57 -17.69 6.95 26.85
C ALA A 57 -18.18 5.64 26.19
N ARG A 58 -17.25 4.91 25.57
CA ARG A 58 -17.49 3.60 24.95
C ARG A 58 -16.39 2.61 25.34
N THR A 59 -16.78 1.40 25.75
CA THR A 59 -15.84 0.29 25.94
C THR A 59 -16.08 -0.76 24.86
N ILE A 60 -14.99 -1.15 24.17
CA ILE A 60 -14.98 -2.23 23.19
C ILE A 60 -14.33 -3.45 23.84
N ASP A 61 -15.06 -4.56 23.94
CA ASP A 61 -14.55 -5.80 24.50
C ASP A 61 -13.74 -6.58 23.45
N ALA A 62 -12.44 -6.67 23.67
CA ALA A 62 -11.49 -7.37 22.81
C ALA A 62 -11.12 -8.77 23.32
N ARG A 63 -11.92 -9.38 24.21
CA ARG A 63 -11.68 -10.77 24.66
C ARG A 63 -11.52 -11.72 23.49
N ARG A 64 -10.48 -12.55 23.54
CA ARG A 64 -10.11 -13.51 22.48
C ARG A 64 -9.75 -12.87 21.15
N LYS A 65 -9.39 -11.59 21.15
CA LYS A 65 -8.91 -10.85 19.97
C LYS A 65 -7.49 -10.35 20.20
N ALA A 66 -6.72 -10.29 19.13
CA ALA A 66 -5.50 -9.50 19.10
C ALA A 66 -5.86 -8.04 18.81
N VAL A 67 -5.26 -7.13 19.56
CA VAL A 67 -5.32 -5.68 19.33
C VAL A 67 -3.99 -5.26 18.74
N LEU A 68 -4.01 -4.79 17.50
CA LEU A 68 -2.83 -4.46 16.70
C LEU A 68 -2.91 -3.01 16.20
N PRO A 69 -1.77 -2.36 15.91
CA PRO A 69 -1.83 -1.18 15.06
C PRO A 69 -2.42 -1.55 13.70
N GLY A 70 -3.06 -0.58 13.04
CA GLY A 70 -3.54 -0.77 11.68
C GLY A 70 -2.41 -1.18 10.75
N LEU A 71 -2.71 -2.11 9.84
CA LEU A 71 -1.75 -2.57 8.85
C LEU A 71 -1.49 -1.47 7.81
N ILE A 72 -0.30 -1.48 7.23
CA ILE A 72 0.14 -0.52 6.22
C ILE A 72 0.51 -1.27 4.94
N ASP A 73 -0.10 -0.89 3.82
CA ASP A 73 0.24 -1.36 2.49
C ASP A 73 1.13 -0.32 1.81
N ALA A 74 2.43 -0.55 1.82
CA ALA A 74 3.44 0.46 1.48
C ALA A 74 3.65 0.68 -0.03
N HIS A 75 2.98 -0.08 -0.91
CA HIS A 75 3.02 0.09 -2.36
C HIS A 75 1.87 -0.64 -3.04
N ALA A 76 1.11 0.10 -3.83
CA ALA A 76 0.12 -0.43 -4.74
C ALA A 76 -0.22 0.61 -5.82
N HIS A 77 -1.15 0.25 -6.71
CA HIS A 77 -1.56 1.07 -7.84
C HIS A 77 -3.04 1.39 -7.77
N ALA A 78 -3.39 2.66 -7.94
CA ALA A 78 -4.75 3.06 -8.25
C ALA A 78 -5.10 2.62 -9.68
N GLY A 79 -6.35 2.23 -9.87
CA GLY A 79 -6.83 1.66 -11.14
C GLY A 79 -6.83 0.12 -11.16
N HIS A 80 -5.90 -0.53 -10.45
CA HIS A 80 -5.72 -1.99 -10.51
C HIS A 80 -6.90 -2.78 -9.96
N ALA A 81 -7.63 -2.30 -8.96
CA ALA A 81 -8.74 -3.07 -8.39
C ALA A 81 -9.86 -3.34 -9.40
N MET A 82 -10.02 -2.48 -10.41
CA MET A 82 -10.98 -2.66 -11.50
C MET A 82 -10.41 -3.37 -12.74
N LEU A 83 -9.13 -3.77 -12.71
CA LEU A 83 -8.47 -4.49 -13.79
C LEU A 83 -8.18 -5.96 -13.44
N ARG A 84 -8.77 -6.46 -12.36
CA ARG A 84 -8.62 -7.88 -11.97
C ARG A 84 -9.06 -8.79 -13.11
N THR A 85 -8.29 -9.86 -13.31
CA THR A 85 -8.55 -10.91 -14.29
C THR A 85 -8.51 -10.52 -15.77
N ILE A 86 -8.44 -9.23 -16.12
CA ILE A 86 -8.35 -8.81 -17.52
C ILE A 86 -7.12 -9.41 -18.20
N GLY A 87 -7.27 -9.96 -19.39
CA GLY A 87 -6.19 -10.65 -20.09
C GLY A 87 -5.86 -12.06 -19.54
N GLY A 88 -6.56 -12.53 -18.51
CA GLY A 88 -6.33 -13.85 -17.90
C GLY A 88 -4.90 -13.97 -17.34
N ALA A 89 -4.17 -15.01 -17.75
CA ALA A 89 -2.79 -15.26 -17.35
C ALA A 89 -1.74 -14.66 -18.31
N ASP A 90 -2.15 -13.86 -19.29
CA ASP A 90 -1.27 -13.22 -20.26
C ASP A 90 -0.85 -11.83 -19.74
N GLY A 91 0.40 -11.72 -19.26
CA GLY A 91 0.94 -10.48 -18.71
C GLY A 91 1.08 -9.36 -19.74
N ASP A 92 1.34 -9.68 -21.00
CA ASP A 92 1.47 -8.69 -22.07
C ASP A 92 0.09 -8.12 -22.43
N ALA A 93 -0.92 -8.98 -22.53
CA ALA A 93 -2.32 -8.58 -22.75
C ALA A 93 -2.83 -7.70 -21.60
N TRP A 94 -2.51 -8.06 -20.35
CA TRP A 94 -2.86 -7.26 -19.17
C TRP A 94 -2.20 -5.87 -19.19
N THR A 95 -0.90 -5.81 -19.48
CA THR A 95 -0.15 -4.55 -19.54
C THR A 95 -0.72 -3.63 -20.62
N ALA A 96 -0.97 -4.14 -21.82
CA ALA A 96 -1.58 -3.39 -22.92
C ALA A 96 -3.00 -2.90 -22.60
N ALA A 97 -3.78 -3.72 -21.88
CA ALA A 97 -5.11 -3.34 -21.42
C ALA A 97 -5.05 -2.22 -20.37
N ALA A 98 -4.17 -2.32 -19.39
CA ALA A 98 -3.97 -1.29 -18.38
C ALA A 98 -3.55 0.05 -19.02
N GLU A 99 -2.59 0.04 -19.95
CA GLU A 99 -2.19 1.22 -20.70
C GLU A 99 -3.37 1.85 -21.46
N THR A 100 -4.14 1.04 -22.16
CA THR A 100 -5.31 1.49 -22.93
C THR A 100 -6.37 2.12 -22.02
N ILE A 101 -6.67 1.48 -20.89
CA ILE A 101 -7.66 2.00 -19.94
C ILE A 101 -7.18 3.29 -19.30
N TYR A 102 -5.93 3.34 -18.84
CA TYR A 102 -5.42 4.52 -18.15
C TYR A 102 -5.27 5.73 -19.06
N THR A 103 -4.91 5.55 -20.32
CA THR A 103 -4.75 6.67 -21.26
C THR A 103 -6.04 7.07 -21.97
N ARG A 104 -6.90 6.09 -22.33
CA ARG A 104 -8.03 6.32 -23.26
C ARG A 104 -9.38 5.83 -22.77
N GLY A 105 -9.41 4.89 -21.82
CA GLY A 105 -10.66 4.23 -21.43
C GLY A 105 -11.28 4.74 -20.15
N SER A 106 -10.50 5.26 -19.23
CA SER A 106 -10.98 5.71 -17.92
C SER A 106 -11.51 7.13 -17.93
N ASP A 107 -12.50 7.40 -17.09
CA ASP A 107 -13.08 8.68 -16.78
C ASP A 107 -12.98 8.98 -15.27
N GLU A 108 -13.54 10.08 -14.82
CA GLU A 108 -13.58 10.45 -13.40
C GLU A 108 -14.28 9.38 -12.56
N ALA A 109 -15.36 8.79 -13.07
CA ALA A 109 -16.11 7.76 -12.37
C ALA A 109 -15.27 6.47 -12.17
N PHE A 110 -14.42 6.11 -13.13
CA PHE A 110 -13.49 4.99 -12.99
C PHE A 110 -12.55 5.19 -11.79
N TRP A 111 -11.87 6.34 -11.71
CA TRP A 111 -10.88 6.61 -10.65
C TRP A 111 -11.52 6.76 -9.27
N GLU A 112 -12.71 7.34 -9.20
CA GLU A 112 -13.47 7.43 -7.95
C GLU A 112 -13.94 6.04 -7.47
N THR A 113 -14.55 5.25 -8.35
CA THR A 113 -15.12 3.95 -8.01
C THR A 113 -14.04 2.93 -7.68
N GLU A 114 -12.94 2.91 -8.45
CA GLU A 114 -11.77 2.09 -8.15
C GLU A 114 -11.21 2.38 -6.76
N SER A 115 -11.07 3.67 -6.45
CA SER A 115 -10.50 4.09 -5.17
C SER A 115 -11.41 3.72 -3.99
N HIS A 116 -12.73 3.80 -4.16
CA HIS A 116 -13.69 3.28 -3.18
C HIS A 116 -13.53 1.78 -2.98
N LEU A 117 -13.42 1.00 -4.08
CA LEU A 117 -13.23 -0.44 -4.01
C LEU A 117 -11.93 -0.82 -3.30
N ALA A 118 -10.81 -0.19 -3.68
CA ALA A 118 -9.50 -0.43 -3.08
C ALA A 118 -9.47 -0.06 -1.59
N ALA A 119 -10.01 1.12 -1.23
CA ALA A 119 -10.09 1.57 0.17
C ALA A 119 -11.01 0.68 1.00
N LEU A 120 -12.14 0.24 0.45
CA LEU A 120 -13.06 -0.69 1.11
C LEU A 120 -12.40 -2.04 1.39
N GLU A 121 -11.72 -2.64 0.41
CA GLU A 121 -11.02 -3.91 0.59
C GLU A 121 -9.90 -3.80 1.63
N ARG A 122 -9.08 -2.74 1.54
CA ARG A 122 -8.05 -2.43 2.54
C ARG A 122 -8.64 -2.29 3.94
N LEU A 123 -9.70 -1.51 4.11
CA LEU A 123 -10.39 -1.33 5.37
C LEU A 123 -10.85 -2.68 5.96
N LYS A 124 -11.45 -3.54 5.14
CA LYS A 124 -11.93 -4.87 5.54
C LYS A 124 -10.77 -5.85 5.81
N ALA A 125 -9.61 -5.61 5.26
CA ALA A 125 -8.38 -6.37 5.53
C ALA A 125 -7.55 -5.81 6.70
N GLY A 126 -8.03 -4.73 7.36
CA GLY A 126 -7.32 -4.10 8.48
C GLY A 126 -6.20 -3.15 8.06
N VAL A 127 -6.11 -2.80 6.78
CA VAL A 127 -5.17 -1.81 6.28
C VAL A 127 -5.75 -0.42 6.50
N THR A 128 -5.12 0.37 7.36
CA THR A 128 -5.54 1.74 7.71
C THR A 128 -4.85 2.79 6.85
N THR A 129 -3.66 2.48 6.33
CA THR A 129 -2.86 3.36 5.47
C THR A 129 -2.41 2.60 4.22
N GLY A 130 -2.66 3.13 3.05
CA GLY A 130 -2.21 2.55 1.78
C GLY A 130 -1.47 3.54 0.90
N VAL A 131 -0.42 3.09 0.23
CA VAL A 131 0.19 3.81 -0.89
C VAL A 131 -0.54 3.44 -2.18
N SER A 132 -0.76 4.42 -3.06
CA SER A 132 -1.38 4.20 -4.37
C SER A 132 -0.69 5.08 -5.41
N LEU A 133 0.08 4.46 -6.32
CA LEU A 133 0.57 5.14 -7.51
C LEU A 133 -0.63 5.43 -8.42
N LEU A 134 -0.75 6.65 -8.95
CA LEU A 134 -1.90 7.04 -9.79
C LEU A 134 -1.74 6.48 -11.21
N GLY A 135 -1.82 5.17 -11.35
CA GLY A 135 -1.65 4.42 -12.58
C GLY A 135 -0.66 3.25 -12.47
N GLY A 136 0.01 2.93 -13.55
CA GLY A 136 0.90 1.77 -13.69
C GLY A 136 2.35 1.98 -13.23
N GLY A 137 2.61 3.00 -12.40
CA GLY A 137 3.93 3.21 -11.79
C GLY A 137 5.06 3.44 -12.81
N ASN A 138 5.76 2.37 -13.17
CA ASN A 138 6.89 2.45 -14.09
C ASN A 138 6.51 2.68 -15.57
N SER A 139 5.23 2.72 -15.92
CA SER A 139 4.78 2.84 -17.32
C SER A 139 3.91 4.06 -17.55
N ILE A 140 2.65 3.98 -17.19
CA ILE A 140 1.63 5.00 -17.47
C ILE A 140 1.06 5.54 -16.17
N MET A 141 1.14 6.86 -16.01
CA MET A 141 0.54 7.60 -14.92
C MET A 141 -0.64 8.43 -15.43
N ARG A 142 -1.71 8.57 -14.62
CA ARG A 142 -2.87 9.38 -14.98
C ARG A 142 -2.72 10.80 -14.44
N VAL A 143 -1.77 11.54 -14.97
CA VAL A 143 -1.41 12.92 -14.58
C VAL A 143 -1.56 13.92 -15.73
N ASP A 144 -2.51 13.67 -16.61
CA ASP A 144 -2.91 14.58 -17.67
C ASP A 144 -3.93 15.64 -17.20
N ASP A 145 -4.60 15.41 -16.07
CA ASP A 145 -5.54 16.33 -15.42
C ASP A 145 -5.58 16.02 -13.91
N PRO A 146 -5.57 17.03 -13.02
CA PRO A 146 -5.59 16.83 -11.57
C PRO A 146 -6.89 16.23 -11.04
N VAL A 147 -7.95 16.24 -11.84
CA VAL A 147 -9.27 15.72 -11.45
C VAL A 147 -9.22 14.25 -11.03
N TYR A 148 -8.41 13.44 -11.67
CA TYR A 148 -8.32 11.98 -11.36
C TYR A 148 -7.73 11.72 -9.98
N ALA A 149 -6.67 12.46 -9.60
CA ALA A 149 -6.12 12.41 -8.26
C ALA A 149 -7.12 12.91 -7.22
N ARG A 150 -7.85 13.99 -7.50
CA ARG A 150 -8.90 14.52 -6.61
C ARG A 150 -9.99 13.49 -6.38
N ARG A 151 -10.50 12.83 -7.44
CA ARG A 151 -11.51 11.77 -7.33
C ARG A 151 -11.03 10.59 -6.47
N HIS A 152 -9.76 10.19 -6.66
CA HIS A 152 -9.14 9.18 -5.80
C HIS A 152 -9.12 9.62 -4.33
N CYS A 153 -8.61 10.82 -4.05
CA CYS A 153 -8.51 11.35 -2.69
C CYS A 153 -9.89 11.47 -2.03
N ASP A 154 -10.89 12.01 -2.73
CA ASP A 154 -12.26 12.16 -2.24
C ASP A 154 -12.88 10.81 -1.84
N ALA A 155 -12.67 9.77 -2.64
CA ALA A 155 -13.17 8.43 -2.35
C ALA A 155 -12.52 7.82 -1.09
N VAL A 156 -11.20 7.98 -0.92
CA VAL A 156 -10.48 7.53 0.27
C VAL A 156 -10.94 8.30 1.51
N VAL A 157 -11.11 9.63 1.41
CA VAL A 157 -11.61 10.47 2.51
C VAL A 157 -13.00 10.03 2.96
N ARG A 158 -13.90 9.73 2.02
CA ARG A 158 -15.26 9.22 2.32
C ARG A 158 -15.23 7.85 2.97
N THR A 159 -14.35 6.96 2.52
CA THR A 159 -14.16 5.64 3.16
C THR A 159 -13.57 5.78 4.56
N GLY A 160 -12.75 6.81 4.81
CA GLY A 160 -12.21 7.18 6.10
C GLY A 160 -10.80 6.68 6.38
N THR A 161 -10.16 5.99 5.45
CA THR A 161 -8.77 5.50 5.58
C THR A 161 -7.75 6.58 5.25
N ARG A 162 -6.45 6.24 5.35
CA ARG A 162 -5.33 7.11 4.95
C ARG A 162 -4.78 6.66 3.61
N SER A 163 -4.34 7.60 2.79
CA SER A 163 -3.64 7.31 1.53
C SER A 163 -2.43 8.20 1.32
N ILE A 164 -1.37 7.61 0.80
CA ILE A 164 -0.25 8.32 0.18
C ILE A 164 -0.39 8.09 -1.32
N VAL A 165 -0.73 9.13 -2.06
CA VAL A 165 -0.94 9.06 -3.53
C VAL A 165 0.35 9.48 -4.21
N ALA A 166 0.96 8.56 -4.96
CA ALA A 166 2.17 8.85 -5.69
C ALA A 166 1.85 9.31 -7.12
N VAL A 167 2.35 10.49 -7.48
CA VAL A 167 2.15 11.12 -8.78
C VAL A 167 3.49 11.45 -9.44
N GLY A 168 3.53 11.37 -10.75
CA GLY A 168 4.75 11.59 -11.55
C GLY A 168 4.51 11.35 -13.02
N PRO A 169 5.49 11.59 -13.90
CA PRO A 169 5.32 11.45 -15.34
C PRO A 169 5.21 9.98 -15.74
N SER A 170 4.59 9.75 -16.88
CA SER A 170 4.69 8.48 -17.58
C SER A 170 6.08 8.27 -18.17
N ARG A 171 6.43 7.00 -18.37
CA ARG A 171 7.68 6.60 -19.05
C ARG A 171 7.72 7.18 -20.48
N PRO A 172 8.87 7.65 -20.99
CA PRO A 172 9.03 8.05 -22.37
C PRO A 172 8.52 6.98 -23.35
N PRO A 173 8.10 7.35 -24.59
CA PRO A 173 8.20 8.69 -25.18
C PRO A 173 7.10 9.66 -24.71
N ALA A 174 7.41 10.95 -24.77
CA ALA A 174 6.47 12.05 -24.68
C ALA A 174 6.59 12.95 -25.94
N PRO A 175 5.53 13.64 -26.38
CA PRO A 175 4.22 13.66 -25.77
C PRO A 175 3.46 12.34 -25.95
N ARG A 176 2.47 12.09 -25.05
CA ARG A 176 1.62 10.92 -25.07
C ARG A 176 0.15 11.34 -25.13
N ALA A 177 -0.63 10.64 -25.96
CA ALA A 177 -2.05 10.92 -26.12
C ALA A 177 -2.86 10.42 -24.91
N TYR A 178 -3.65 11.32 -24.30
CA TYR A 178 -4.63 11.02 -23.27
C TYR A 178 -6.01 11.46 -23.70
N THR A 179 -7.01 10.65 -23.40
CA THR A 179 -8.41 10.99 -23.68
C THR A 179 -9.14 11.28 -22.36
N ARG A 180 -9.75 12.45 -22.27
CA ARG A 180 -10.68 12.83 -21.22
C ARG A 180 -12.10 12.58 -21.72
N HIS A 181 -12.88 11.86 -20.91
CA HIS A 181 -14.30 11.63 -21.14
C HIS A 181 -15.13 12.48 -20.16
N THR A 182 -16.12 13.21 -20.69
CA THR A 182 -17.08 14.00 -19.92
C THR A 182 -18.49 13.70 -20.40
N ALA A 183 -19.50 14.28 -19.75
CA ALA A 183 -20.89 14.14 -20.19
C ALA A 183 -21.13 14.74 -21.60
N ASP A 184 -20.32 15.73 -21.99
CA ASP A 184 -20.47 16.44 -23.28
C ASP A 184 -19.69 15.79 -24.43
N GLY A 185 -18.87 14.74 -24.13
CA GLY A 185 -18.09 14.04 -25.14
C GLY A 185 -16.68 13.68 -24.69
N SER A 186 -15.80 13.40 -25.66
CA SER A 186 -14.40 13.01 -25.42
C SER A 186 -13.46 13.98 -26.12
N ASP A 187 -12.39 14.34 -25.42
CA ASP A 187 -11.30 15.18 -25.94
C ASP A 187 -9.96 14.44 -25.75
N THR A 188 -9.17 14.36 -26.83
CA THR A 188 -7.85 13.71 -26.79
C THR A 188 -6.78 14.76 -26.99
N ARG A 189 -5.80 14.76 -26.09
CA ARG A 189 -4.68 15.71 -26.08
C ARG A 189 -3.36 14.99 -25.98
N ASP A 190 -2.35 15.51 -26.65
CA ASP A 190 -0.97 15.12 -26.48
C ASP A 190 -0.36 15.84 -25.27
N ILE A 191 0.04 15.09 -24.27
CA ILE A 191 0.55 15.57 -22.98
C ILE A 191 2.07 15.34 -22.94
N ASP A 192 2.80 16.41 -22.76
CA ASP A 192 4.26 16.39 -22.63
C ASP A 192 4.71 16.36 -21.15
N PHE A 193 6.03 16.27 -20.92
CA PHE A 193 6.58 16.22 -19.57
C PHE A 193 6.35 17.50 -18.77
N ASP A 194 6.32 18.67 -19.43
CA ASP A 194 6.07 19.94 -18.75
C ASP A 194 4.65 20.00 -18.23
N THR A 195 3.69 19.63 -19.06
CA THR A 195 2.28 19.50 -18.65
C THR A 195 2.10 18.51 -17.50
N MET A 196 2.75 17.31 -17.57
CA MET A 196 2.68 16.33 -16.48
C MET A 196 3.27 16.88 -15.18
N TYR A 197 4.38 17.63 -15.26
CA TYR A 197 4.99 18.26 -14.10
C TYR A 197 4.07 19.32 -13.47
N ASP A 198 3.46 20.18 -14.27
CA ASP A 198 2.55 21.22 -13.80
C ASP A 198 1.31 20.61 -13.14
N VAL A 199 0.74 19.57 -13.73
CA VAL A 199 -0.39 18.81 -13.14
C VAL A 199 0.02 18.16 -11.81
N CYS A 200 1.22 17.59 -11.71
CA CYS A 200 1.71 17.04 -10.43
C CYS A 200 1.82 18.13 -9.36
N ASN A 201 2.31 19.32 -9.68
CA ASN A 201 2.33 20.46 -8.75
C ASN A 201 0.92 20.86 -8.31
N GLU A 202 -0.02 20.96 -9.24
CA GLU A 202 -1.42 21.25 -8.92
C GLU A 202 -2.04 20.20 -7.98
N ILE A 203 -1.75 18.92 -8.20
CA ILE A 203 -2.19 17.82 -7.31
C ILE A 203 -1.58 17.98 -5.92
N VAL A 204 -0.28 18.31 -5.83
CA VAL A 204 0.38 18.55 -4.53
C VAL A 204 -0.30 19.70 -3.80
N ASP A 205 -0.54 20.82 -4.46
CA ASP A 205 -1.19 22.00 -3.86
C ASP A 205 -2.62 21.73 -3.42
N ALA A 206 -3.35 20.90 -4.17
CA ALA A 206 -4.77 20.64 -3.92
C ALA A 206 -5.05 19.53 -2.90
N CYS A 207 -4.15 18.54 -2.79
CA CYS A 207 -4.46 17.31 -2.05
C CYS A 207 -3.50 17.00 -0.90
N HIS A 208 -2.26 17.53 -0.90
CA HIS A 208 -1.29 17.20 0.15
C HIS A 208 -1.68 17.81 1.50
N GLY A 209 -1.86 16.95 2.50
CA GLY A 209 -2.28 17.36 3.85
C GLY A 209 -3.80 17.45 4.03
N ASP A 210 -4.59 17.12 3.01
CA ASP A 210 -6.04 17.16 3.09
C ASP A 210 -6.61 16.15 4.11
N ALA A 211 -7.85 16.41 4.53
CA ALA A 211 -8.58 15.59 5.51
C ALA A 211 -7.78 15.35 6.82
N ASP A 212 -7.25 16.44 7.40
CA ASP A 212 -6.44 16.40 8.63
C ASP A 212 -5.18 15.53 8.50
N GLY A 213 -4.53 15.58 7.32
CA GLY A 213 -3.31 14.84 7.00
C GLY A 213 -3.52 13.36 6.68
N ARG A 214 -4.77 12.92 6.47
CA ARG A 214 -5.06 11.56 6.01
C ARG A 214 -4.68 11.33 4.56
N ILE A 215 -4.66 12.37 3.75
CA ILE A 215 -4.18 12.34 2.36
C ILE A 215 -2.79 12.98 2.30
N ARG A 216 -1.85 12.26 1.73
CA ARG A 216 -0.51 12.77 1.45
C ARG A 216 -0.15 12.48 -0.01
N ILE A 217 0.64 13.35 -0.60
CA ILE A 217 1.18 13.13 -1.93
C ILE A 217 2.65 12.72 -1.81
N ALA A 218 3.02 11.70 -2.54
CA ALA A 218 4.40 11.33 -2.84
C ALA A 218 4.69 11.63 -4.32
N LEU A 219 5.97 11.80 -4.64
CA LEU A 219 6.38 11.89 -6.04
C LEU A 219 6.96 10.56 -6.51
N THR A 220 6.78 10.26 -7.79
CA THR A 220 7.36 9.08 -8.42
C THR A 220 7.95 9.40 -9.77
N LEU A 221 8.93 8.60 -10.17
CA LEU A 221 9.51 8.63 -11.51
C LEU A 221 9.65 7.20 -12.03
N PRO A 222 9.54 6.97 -13.35
CA PRO A 222 9.93 5.71 -13.94
C PRO A 222 11.40 5.37 -13.62
N VAL A 223 11.67 4.08 -13.37
CA VAL A 223 13.05 3.60 -13.21
C VAL A 223 13.74 3.65 -14.55
N TYR A 224 14.95 4.17 -14.57
CA TYR A 224 15.85 4.17 -15.73
C TYR A 224 17.26 3.77 -15.31
N CYS A 225 17.86 2.90 -16.11
CA CYS A 225 19.28 2.57 -16.02
C CYS A 225 19.77 2.14 -17.43
N PRO A 226 20.78 2.81 -18.01
CA PRO A 226 21.20 2.59 -19.40
C PRO A 226 21.50 1.14 -19.76
N GLY A 227 22.01 0.34 -18.82
CA GLY A 227 22.36 -1.07 -19.04
C GLY A 227 21.16 -2.01 -19.14
N HIS A 228 19.96 -1.59 -18.68
CA HIS A 228 18.77 -2.42 -18.64
C HIS A 228 17.74 -2.09 -19.73
N ASP A 229 17.69 -0.82 -20.14
CA ASP A 229 16.67 -0.30 -21.05
C ASP A 229 17.35 0.42 -22.23
N PRO A 230 18.09 -0.31 -23.12
CA PRO A 230 18.87 0.31 -24.19
C PRO A 230 17.99 1.10 -25.16
N GLU A 231 16.72 0.70 -25.34
CA GLU A 231 15.76 1.43 -26.18
C GLU A 231 15.39 2.80 -25.61
N LEU A 232 15.57 3.01 -24.30
CA LEU A 232 15.34 4.29 -23.62
C LEU A 232 16.57 5.18 -23.57
N ALA A 233 17.74 4.73 -24.01
CA ALA A 233 18.97 5.52 -23.97
C ALA A 233 18.84 6.86 -24.72
N GLN A 234 18.03 6.91 -25.78
CA GLN A 234 17.73 8.14 -26.51
C GLN A 234 16.99 9.19 -25.64
N TYR A 235 16.36 8.80 -24.53
CA TYR A 235 15.63 9.65 -23.60
C TYR A 235 16.39 9.92 -22.30
N GLU A 236 17.69 9.56 -22.22
CA GLU A 236 18.49 9.74 -20.99
C GLU A 236 18.45 11.18 -20.49
N ARG A 237 18.50 12.16 -21.39
CA ARG A 237 18.40 13.57 -21.03
C ARG A 237 17.08 13.89 -20.34
N ASP A 238 15.98 13.37 -20.86
CA ASP A 238 14.64 13.59 -20.27
C ASP A 238 14.56 12.97 -18.87
N PHE A 239 15.11 11.75 -18.67
CA PHE A 239 15.18 11.14 -17.33
C PHE A 239 15.99 11.98 -16.34
N ARG A 240 17.16 12.52 -16.77
CA ARG A 240 18.00 13.39 -15.92
C ARG A 240 17.30 14.71 -15.59
N ASP A 241 16.66 15.34 -16.56
CA ASP A 241 15.90 16.58 -16.37
C ASP A 241 14.71 16.35 -15.43
N GLN A 242 13.94 15.24 -15.60
CA GLN A 242 12.86 14.87 -14.70
C GLN A 242 13.37 14.57 -13.29
N ALA A 243 14.48 13.83 -13.15
CA ALA A 243 15.08 13.54 -11.85
C ALA A 243 15.47 14.83 -11.10
N ALA A 244 16.07 15.79 -11.79
CA ALA A 244 16.43 17.08 -11.19
C ALA A 244 15.20 17.87 -10.74
N ARG A 245 14.15 17.97 -11.58
CA ARG A 245 12.91 18.72 -11.29
C ARG A 245 12.12 18.09 -10.15
N TYR A 246 11.81 16.80 -10.24
CA TYR A 246 11.02 16.11 -9.22
C TYR A 246 11.78 15.95 -7.90
N GLY A 247 13.09 15.72 -7.95
CA GLY A 247 13.95 15.72 -6.76
C GLY A 247 14.01 17.10 -6.07
N ALA A 248 14.02 18.20 -6.83
CA ALA A 248 13.93 19.54 -6.26
C ALA A 248 12.56 19.78 -5.61
N LEU A 249 11.47 19.42 -6.29
CA LEU A 249 10.12 19.55 -5.79
C LEU A 249 9.89 18.74 -4.51
N ALA A 250 10.38 17.48 -4.45
CA ALA A 250 10.30 16.64 -3.27
C ALA A 250 10.97 17.29 -2.06
N ARG A 251 12.16 17.85 -2.24
CA ARG A 251 12.89 18.56 -1.17
C ARG A 251 12.20 19.84 -0.74
N GLU A 252 11.77 20.67 -1.68
CA GLU A 252 11.10 21.95 -1.42
C GLU A 252 9.80 21.76 -0.63
N ARG A 253 8.98 20.81 -1.07
CA ARG A 253 7.65 20.52 -0.49
C ARG A 253 7.70 19.49 0.63
N ARG A 254 8.87 18.93 0.94
CA ARG A 254 9.07 17.85 1.94
C ARG A 254 8.20 16.62 1.67
N LEU A 255 8.11 16.23 0.41
CA LEU A 255 7.35 15.06 -0.02
C LEU A 255 8.22 13.81 0.03
N THR A 256 7.60 12.68 0.28
CA THR A 256 8.24 11.38 0.09
C THR A 256 8.37 11.08 -1.40
N PHE A 257 9.32 10.20 -1.75
CA PHE A 257 9.63 9.84 -3.12
C PHE A 257 9.67 8.32 -3.28
N THR A 258 9.14 7.82 -4.38
CA THR A 258 9.16 6.39 -4.70
C THR A 258 9.49 6.14 -6.17
N GLN A 259 9.95 4.95 -6.47
CA GLN A 259 10.03 4.41 -7.83
C GLN A 259 9.56 2.96 -7.83
N ASP A 260 9.01 2.52 -8.95
CA ASP A 260 8.44 1.22 -9.14
C ASP A 260 9.28 0.38 -10.12
N GLY A 261 9.72 -0.84 -9.70
CA GLY A 261 10.39 -1.79 -10.57
C GLY A 261 11.92 -1.78 -10.53
N HIS A 262 12.53 -1.48 -9.38
CA HIS A 262 13.99 -1.57 -9.22
C HIS A 262 14.53 -3.01 -9.38
N ARG A 263 15.74 -3.11 -9.93
CA ARG A 263 16.48 -4.36 -10.16
C ARG A 263 17.99 -4.10 -10.08
N ALA A 264 18.81 -5.13 -10.27
CA ALA A 264 20.27 -5.06 -10.16
C ALA A 264 20.89 -3.79 -10.80
N GLY A 265 21.64 -3.03 -10.01
CA GLY A 265 22.37 -1.82 -10.44
C GLY A 265 21.52 -0.55 -10.56
N THR A 266 20.18 -0.65 -10.51
CA THR A 266 19.32 0.52 -10.74
C THR A 266 19.26 1.47 -9.55
N LEU A 267 19.39 0.97 -8.31
CA LEU A 267 19.43 1.82 -7.12
C LEU A 267 20.76 2.57 -7.03
N ALA A 268 21.88 1.89 -7.28
CA ALA A 268 23.18 2.53 -7.33
C ALA A 268 23.23 3.64 -8.40
N PHE A 269 22.63 3.42 -9.58
CA PHE A 269 22.49 4.43 -10.62
C PHE A 269 21.57 5.59 -10.16
N ALA A 270 20.39 5.30 -9.61
CA ALA A 270 19.48 6.32 -9.11
C ALA A 270 20.12 7.19 -8.03
N HIS A 271 20.99 6.62 -7.20
CA HIS A 271 21.75 7.35 -6.19
C HIS A 271 22.82 8.25 -6.81
N ARG A 272 23.76 7.63 -7.55
CA ARG A 272 24.99 8.30 -7.98
C ARG A 272 24.79 9.26 -9.14
N GLU A 273 23.89 8.90 -10.06
CA GLU A 273 23.71 9.61 -11.32
C GLU A 273 22.48 10.54 -11.33
N LEU A 274 21.42 10.16 -10.58
CA LEU A 274 20.17 10.91 -10.58
C LEU A 274 19.90 11.66 -9.26
N GLY A 275 20.59 11.30 -8.16
CA GLY A 275 20.43 11.95 -6.85
C GLY A 275 19.04 11.78 -6.24
N LEU A 276 18.36 10.65 -6.52
CA LEU A 276 16.97 10.38 -6.12
C LEU A 276 16.83 9.67 -4.79
N LEU A 277 17.88 9.01 -4.29
CA LEU A 277 17.82 8.28 -3.02
C LEU A 277 18.03 9.21 -1.83
N GLY A 278 17.39 8.89 -0.70
CA GLY A 278 17.51 9.64 0.54
C GLY A 278 16.51 9.22 1.59
N ARG A 279 16.60 9.80 2.77
CA ARG A 279 15.56 9.65 3.80
C ARG A 279 14.22 10.16 3.26
N GLY A 280 13.16 9.36 3.42
CA GLY A 280 11.85 9.62 2.83
C GLY A 280 11.68 9.06 1.41
N SER A 281 12.72 8.38 0.88
CA SER A 281 12.59 7.58 -0.34
C SER A 281 12.33 6.12 -0.01
N PHE A 282 11.37 5.51 -0.71
CA PHE A 282 11.00 4.08 -0.56
C PHE A 282 10.82 3.45 -1.94
N MET A 283 11.64 2.42 -2.23
CA MET A 283 11.78 1.87 -3.58
C MET A 283 11.17 0.48 -3.67
N SER A 284 10.29 0.26 -4.64
CA SER A 284 9.53 -0.98 -4.73
C SER A 284 10.20 -2.05 -5.58
N HIS A 285 9.76 -3.30 -5.38
CA HIS A 285 10.25 -4.55 -5.96
C HIS A 285 11.71 -4.85 -5.60
N SER A 286 12.65 -4.10 -6.14
CA SER A 286 14.08 -4.16 -5.79
C SER A 286 14.64 -5.58 -5.87
N ILE A 287 14.47 -6.20 -7.05
CA ILE A 287 14.88 -7.60 -7.29
C ILE A 287 16.35 -7.69 -7.71
N ASP A 288 16.99 -8.80 -7.30
CA ASP A 288 18.36 -9.17 -7.67
C ASP A 288 19.37 -8.04 -7.45
N LEU A 289 19.19 -7.29 -6.37
CA LEU A 289 20.06 -6.15 -6.02
C LEU A 289 21.50 -6.60 -5.85
N THR A 290 22.43 -5.76 -6.31
CA THR A 290 23.85 -5.90 -6.08
C THR A 290 24.26 -5.38 -4.69
N ASP A 291 25.49 -5.72 -4.26
CA ASP A 291 26.05 -5.17 -3.02
C ASP A 291 26.14 -3.62 -3.08
N ASP A 292 26.38 -3.06 -4.27
CA ASP A 292 26.41 -1.60 -4.50
C ASP A 292 25.02 -0.97 -4.32
N ASP A 293 23.96 -1.65 -4.75
CA ASP A 293 22.57 -1.19 -4.52
C ASP A 293 22.24 -1.19 -3.04
N ILE A 294 22.61 -2.25 -2.32
CA ILE A 294 22.38 -2.36 -0.86
C ILE A 294 23.18 -1.27 -0.14
N ALA A 295 24.45 -1.06 -0.52
CA ALA A 295 25.27 -0.02 0.06
C ALA A 295 24.69 1.38 -0.17
N ALA A 296 24.14 1.66 -1.36
CA ALA A 296 23.44 2.92 -1.65
C ALA A 296 22.22 3.14 -0.74
N CYS A 297 21.43 2.10 -0.47
CA CYS A 297 20.32 2.19 0.48
C CYS A 297 20.77 2.48 1.91
N VAL A 298 21.84 1.82 2.38
CA VAL A 298 22.42 2.05 3.71
C VAL A 298 22.95 3.48 3.85
N GLU A 299 23.75 3.95 2.85
CA GLU A 299 24.35 5.29 2.85
C GLU A 299 23.28 6.39 2.89
N THR A 300 22.22 6.24 2.13
CA THR A 300 21.19 7.26 1.97
C THR A 300 20.04 7.18 2.99
N GLY A 301 19.89 6.02 3.64
CA GLY A 301 18.74 5.74 4.49
C GLY A 301 17.45 5.50 3.70
N THR A 302 17.57 5.10 2.43
CA THR A 302 16.43 4.73 1.57
C THR A 302 15.82 3.42 2.04
N ALA A 303 14.50 3.35 2.11
CA ALA A 303 13.77 2.14 2.45
C ALA A 303 13.44 1.31 1.20
N ILE A 304 13.26 0.01 1.39
CA ILE A 304 12.82 -0.92 0.35
C ILE A 304 11.40 -1.41 0.65
N VAL A 305 10.60 -1.54 -0.40
CA VAL A 305 9.25 -2.11 -0.32
C VAL A 305 9.20 -3.39 -1.14
N HIS A 306 9.07 -4.51 -0.45
CA HIS A 306 8.99 -5.84 -1.03
C HIS A 306 7.54 -6.22 -1.34
N ASN A 307 7.29 -6.63 -2.59
CA ASN A 307 5.98 -7.06 -3.08
C ASN A 307 5.99 -8.57 -3.36
N PRO A 308 5.80 -9.45 -2.38
CA PRO A 308 6.06 -10.88 -2.52
C PRO A 308 5.13 -11.59 -3.52
N SER A 309 3.97 -11.01 -3.80
CA SER A 309 2.99 -11.56 -4.77
C SER A 309 3.16 -11.02 -6.19
N ALA A 310 4.03 -10.05 -6.39
CA ALA A 310 4.20 -9.40 -7.68
C ALA A 310 4.84 -10.33 -8.73
N ILE A 311 4.56 -10.06 -10.00
CA ILE A 311 5.22 -10.76 -11.11
C ILE A 311 6.75 -10.59 -11.03
N MET A 312 7.22 -9.41 -10.64
CA MET A 312 8.64 -9.14 -10.42
C MET A 312 9.28 -10.13 -9.43
N SER A 313 8.57 -10.54 -8.39
CA SER A 313 9.03 -11.55 -7.41
C SER A 313 9.05 -12.98 -7.96
N ILE A 314 8.44 -13.24 -9.13
CA ILE A 314 8.55 -14.52 -9.85
C ILE A 314 9.81 -14.55 -10.70
N ILE A 315 10.20 -13.41 -11.29
CA ILE A 315 11.33 -13.32 -12.24
C ILE A 315 12.65 -12.95 -11.57
N GLY A 316 12.64 -12.46 -10.32
CA GLY A 316 13.82 -12.11 -9.56
C GLY A 316 13.53 -12.09 -8.05
N ARG A 317 14.56 -12.07 -7.21
CA ARG A 317 14.43 -12.07 -5.76
C ARG A 317 14.79 -10.71 -5.16
N CYS A 318 13.86 -10.11 -4.40
CA CYS A 318 14.23 -9.03 -3.49
C CYS A 318 15.06 -9.64 -2.33
N PRO A 319 16.28 -9.16 -2.05
CA PRO A 319 17.15 -9.74 -1.02
C PRO A 319 16.77 -9.21 0.38
N VAL A 320 15.53 -9.50 0.82
CA VAL A 320 14.96 -8.97 2.06
C VAL A 320 15.79 -9.30 3.32
N PRO A 321 16.23 -10.55 3.57
CA PRO A 321 17.08 -10.84 4.72
C PRO A 321 18.39 -10.06 4.71
N GLU A 322 19.04 -10.00 3.56
CA GLU A 322 20.32 -9.30 3.37
C GLU A 322 20.18 -7.78 3.59
N LEU A 323 19.09 -7.20 3.11
CA LEU A 323 18.77 -5.78 3.33
C LEU A 323 18.54 -5.48 4.81
N ILE A 324 17.78 -6.33 5.51
CA ILE A 324 17.52 -6.18 6.95
C ILE A 324 18.82 -6.30 7.75
N ASP A 325 19.65 -7.28 7.43
CA ASP A 325 20.94 -7.50 8.11
C ASP A 325 21.93 -6.35 7.84
N ALA A 326 21.83 -5.71 6.69
CA ALA A 326 22.58 -4.49 6.38
C ALA A 326 22.01 -3.22 7.06
N GLY A 327 20.87 -3.32 7.77
CA GLY A 327 20.25 -2.19 8.47
C GLY A 327 19.28 -1.37 7.62
N VAL A 328 18.94 -1.84 6.43
CA VAL A 328 17.93 -1.19 5.58
C VAL A 328 16.52 -1.46 6.11
N THR A 329 15.69 -0.44 6.19
CA THR A 329 14.26 -0.61 6.50
C THR A 329 13.56 -1.27 5.33
N VAL A 330 12.89 -2.41 5.59
CA VAL A 330 12.12 -3.12 4.56
C VAL A 330 10.66 -3.24 4.98
N ALA A 331 9.76 -2.78 4.11
CA ALA A 331 8.32 -2.96 4.24
C ALA A 331 7.80 -4.05 3.29
N ILE A 332 6.65 -4.63 3.62
CA ILE A 332 5.89 -5.51 2.72
C ILE A 332 4.71 -4.75 2.14
N ALA A 333 4.38 -5.01 0.86
CA ALA A 333 3.23 -4.43 0.22
C ALA A 333 2.53 -5.39 -0.75
N SER A 334 1.35 -4.97 -1.23
CA SER A 334 0.48 -5.78 -2.08
C SER A 334 0.82 -5.71 -3.57
N ASP A 335 1.41 -4.63 -4.04
CA ASP A 335 1.59 -4.30 -5.47
C ASP A 335 0.24 -4.13 -6.20
N GLY A 336 -0.79 -3.71 -5.50
CA GLY A 336 -2.12 -3.57 -6.05
C GLY A 336 -2.89 -4.90 -6.16
N ALA A 337 -4.06 -4.82 -6.80
CA ALA A 337 -5.02 -5.92 -6.83
C ALA A 337 -5.08 -6.70 -8.14
N ALA A 338 -4.36 -6.25 -9.17
CA ALA A 338 -4.36 -6.88 -10.49
C ALA A 338 -2.97 -7.44 -10.87
N PRO A 339 -2.93 -8.42 -11.77
CA PRO A 339 -4.09 -9.13 -12.33
C PRO A 339 -4.74 -10.15 -11.38
N ASP A 340 -4.03 -10.63 -10.34
CA ASP A 340 -4.37 -11.84 -9.55
C ASP A 340 -4.11 -11.71 -8.05
N ARG A 341 -4.04 -10.49 -7.53
CA ARG A 341 -3.69 -10.18 -6.14
C ARG A 341 -4.85 -9.51 -5.38
N GLY A 342 -4.60 -9.13 -4.14
CA GLY A 342 -5.54 -8.41 -3.28
C GLY A 342 -4.82 -7.73 -2.13
N TYR A 343 -5.55 -7.00 -1.31
CA TYR A 343 -5.00 -6.21 -0.22
C TYR A 343 -4.93 -6.94 1.12
N ASP A 344 -4.95 -8.28 1.13
CA ASP A 344 -4.79 -9.10 2.33
C ASP A 344 -3.31 -9.17 2.75
N MET A 345 -2.88 -8.28 3.65
CA MET A 345 -1.50 -8.20 4.12
C MET A 345 -1.06 -9.45 4.90
N PHE A 346 -1.99 -10.22 5.49
CA PHE A 346 -1.66 -11.50 6.14
C PHE A 346 -1.14 -12.52 5.11
N ARG A 347 -1.77 -12.58 3.95
CA ARG A 347 -1.33 -13.40 2.83
C ARG A 347 0.06 -12.98 2.34
N HIS A 348 0.33 -11.68 2.23
CA HIS A 348 1.63 -11.17 1.80
C HIS A 348 2.73 -11.45 2.83
N MET A 349 2.45 -11.32 4.13
CA MET A 349 3.37 -11.72 5.20
C MET A 349 3.75 -13.20 5.09
N TRP A 350 2.75 -14.07 4.97
CA TRP A 350 2.96 -15.51 4.85
C TRP A 350 3.81 -15.85 3.61
N GLN A 351 3.49 -15.26 2.46
CA GLN A 351 4.21 -15.48 1.21
C GLN A 351 5.66 -15.01 1.29
N CYS A 352 5.91 -13.84 1.87
CA CYS A 352 7.26 -13.31 2.10
C CYS A 352 8.10 -14.29 2.91
N MET A 353 7.60 -14.77 4.06
CA MET A 353 8.32 -15.76 4.88
C MET A 353 8.65 -17.02 4.09
N HIS A 354 7.66 -17.63 3.43
CA HIS A 354 7.84 -18.89 2.73
C HIS A 354 8.76 -18.76 1.52
N TYR A 355 8.69 -17.65 0.80
CA TYR A 355 9.57 -17.35 -0.32
C TYR A 355 11.05 -17.34 0.08
N HIS A 356 11.40 -16.61 1.13
CA HIS A 356 12.78 -16.52 1.61
C HIS A 356 13.25 -17.80 2.30
N ARG A 357 12.42 -18.42 3.15
CA ARG A 357 12.73 -19.73 3.77
C ARG A 357 13.00 -20.80 2.72
N ARG A 358 12.22 -20.83 1.64
CA ARG A 358 12.45 -21.75 0.53
C ARG A 358 13.77 -21.48 -0.19
N HIS A 359 14.12 -20.20 -0.40
CA HIS A 359 15.37 -19.81 -1.03
C HIS A 359 16.59 -20.26 -0.22
N PHE A 360 16.63 -19.92 1.05
CA PHE A 360 17.74 -20.29 1.95
C PHE A 360 17.69 -21.74 2.43
N ARG A 361 16.59 -22.45 2.22
CA ARG A 361 16.33 -23.78 2.79
C ARG A 361 16.47 -23.80 4.32
N ASP A 362 16.03 -22.71 4.94
CA ASP A 362 16.11 -22.47 6.37
C ASP A 362 14.75 -21.96 6.89
N PRO A 363 14.09 -22.70 7.80
CA PRO A 363 12.79 -22.31 8.35
C PRO A 363 12.86 -21.10 9.29
N ASP A 364 14.06 -20.72 9.78
CA ASP A 364 14.22 -19.65 10.77
C ASP A 364 14.47 -18.27 10.13
N VAL A 365 14.70 -18.21 8.81
CA VAL A 365 14.83 -16.95 8.09
C VAL A 365 13.51 -16.16 8.18
N LEU A 366 13.61 -14.89 8.48
CA LEU A 366 12.50 -13.95 8.72
C LEU A 366 11.59 -14.40 9.87
N PRO A 367 11.95 -14.06 11.13
CA PRO A 367 11.13 -14.33 12.30
C PRO A 367 9.72 -13.70 12.18
N HIS A 368 8.72 -14.37 12.72
CA HIS A 368 7.31 -13.98 12.64
C HIS A 368 7.04 -12.54 13.11
N GLY A 369 7.67 -12.13 14.23
CA GLY A 369 7.56 -10.77 14.73
C GLY A 369 8.12 -9.75 13.76
N LYS A 370 9.23 -10.09 13.05
CA LYS A 370 9.82 -9.17 12.04
C LYS A 370 8.90 -8.95 10.87
N VAL A 371 8.28 -10.01 10.37
CA VAL A 371 7.33 -9.88 9.24
C VAL A 371 6.10 -9.04 9.63
N LEU A 372 5.66 -9.12 10.89
CA LEU A 372 4.59 -8.25 11.41
C LEU A 372 5.06 -6.79 11.51
N GLU A 373 6.32 -6.52 11.92
CA GLU A 373 6.90 -5.17 11.88
C GLU A 373 6.90 -4.62 10.44
N MET A 374 7.17 -5.43 9.44
CA MET A 374 7.26 -5.02 8.02
C MET A 374 5.93 -4.56 7.41
N VAL A 375 4.79 -4.89 8.01
CA VAL A 375 3.45 -4.40 7.60
C VAL A 375 2.87 -3.39 8.61
N THR A 376 3.66 -2.95 9.58
CA THR A 376 3.25 -2.01 10.63
C THR A 376 4.32 -0.95 10.83
N ILE A 377 5.17 -1.09 11.87
CA ILE A 377 6.14 -0.04 12.24
C ILE A 377 7.26 0.16 11.20
N ASP A 378 7.74 -0.89 10.53
CA ASP A 378 8.77 -0.73 9.50
C ASP A 378 8.19 -0.13 8.22
N ALA A 379 6.93 -0.49 7.86
CA ALA A 379 6.22 0.19 6.79
C ALA A 379 5.98 1.67 7.11
N ALA A 380 5.62 2.00 8.36
CA ALA A 380 5.49 3.38 8.80
C ALA A 380 6.81 4.16 8.70
N LYS A 381 7.95 3.55 9.07
CA LYS A 381 9.29 4.15 8.91
C LYS A 381 9.65 4.37 7.45
N ALA A 382 9.39 3.37 6.59
CA ALA A 382 9.63 3.48 5.15
C ALA A 382 8.88 4.68 4.54
N LEU A 383 7.67 4.94 5.02
CA LEU A 383 6.81 6.04 4.58
C LEU A 383 7.02 7.35 5.36
N SER A 384 7.95 7.39 6.32
CA SER A 384 8.24 8.55 7.19
C SER A 384 7.04 9.02 8.03
N ILE A 385 6.19 8.10 8.46
CA ILE A 385 4.99 8.33 9.30
C ILE A 385 5.01 7.56 10.63
N ASP A 386 6.15 6.99 11.00
CA ASP A 386 6.30 6.17 12.21
C ASP A 386 6.13 6.95 13.53
N HIS A 387 6.24 8.28 13.47
CA HIS A 387 5.90 9.16 14.59
C HIS A 387 4.39 9.30 14.82
N GLU A 388 3.55 8.87 13.86
CA GLU A 388 2.09 8.97 13.92
C GLU A 388 1.40 7.62 14.06
N VAL A 389 1.87 6.59 13.32
CA VAL A 389 1.20 5.28 13.22
C VAL A 389 2.21 4.12 13.25
N GLY A 390 1.75 2.90 13.09
CA GLY A 390 2.58 1.69 12.95
C GLY A 390 2.89 0.97 14.25
N SER A 391 2.60 1.58 15.42
CA SER A 391 2.68 0.94 16.73
C SER A 391 1.62 1.50 17.68
N LEU A 392 1.29 0.75 18.73
CA LEU A 392 0.38 1.20 19.79
C LEU A 392 1.18 1.86 20.91
N GLU A 393 1.33 3.18 20.84
CA GLU A 393 2.05 4.01 21.81
C GLU A 393 1.26 5.27 22.13
N ALA A 394 1.36 5.73 23.39
CA ALA A 394 0.72 6.99 23.80
C ALA A 394 1.25 8.16 22.95
N GLY A 395 0.34 8.99 22.47
CA GLY A 395 0.63 10.12 21.59
C GLY A 395 0.46 9.84 20.11
N LYS A 396 0.52 8.57 19.66
CA LYS A 396 0.27 8.20 18.27
C LYS A 396 -1.23 8.23 17.94
N LEU A 397 -1.54 8.27 16.65
CA LEU A 397 -2.91 8.19 16.16
C LEU A 397 -3.51 6.82 16.46
N ALA A 398 -4.78 6.80 16.79
CA ALA A 398 -5.51 5.56 17.09
C ALA A 398 -5.98 4.88 15.80
N ASP A 399 -5.00 4.38 15.04
CA ASP A 399 -5.20 3.48 13.91
C ASP A 399 -5.01 2.05 14.45
N ILE A 400 -6.12 1.34 14.70
CA ILE A 400 -6.15 0.11 15.48
C ILE A 400 -7.04 -0.92 14.79
N ILE A 401 -6.61 -2.18 14.78
CA ILE A 401 -7.43 -3.30 14.31
C ILE A 401 -7.62 -4.35 15.41
N LEU A 402 -8.74 -5.05 15.34
CA LEU A 402 -9.00 -6.25 16.13
C LEU A 402 -9.05 -7.46 15.21
N VAL A 403 -8.23 -8.46 15.53
CA VAL A 403 -8.20 -9.76 14.83
C VAL A 403 -8.81 -10.83 15.75
N ASP A 404 -9.84 -11.52 15.29
CA ASP A 404 -10.51 -12.58 16.05
C ASP A 404 -9.60 -13.82 16.15
N LEU A 405 -9.12 -14.11 17.35
CA LEU A 405 -8.27 -15.27 17.62
C LEU A 405 -9.08 -16.53 17.98
N PHE A 406 -10.40 -16.44 18.07
CA PHE A 406 -11.26 -17.55 18.46
C PHE A 406 -11.94 -18.20 17.24
N ARG A 407 -11.12 -18.59 16.28
CA ARG A 407 -11.51 -19.27 15.05
C ARG A 407 -10.88 -20.67 15.01
N PRO A 408 -11.49 -21.66 14.30
CA PRO A 408 -10.92 -23.02 14.23
C PRO A 408 -9.45 -23.06 13.80
N HIS A 409 -9.08 -22.30 12.77
CA HIS A 409 -7.71 -22.21 12.23
C HIS A 409 -6.74 -21.45 13.15
N MET A 410 -7.26 -20.73 14.13
CA MET A 410 -6.46 -19.98 15.12
C MET A 410 -6.19 -20.75 16.40
N MET A 411 -6.77 -21.96 16.59
CA MET A 411 -6.59 -22.75 17.79
C MET A 411 -5.34 -23.64 17.73
N PRO A 412 -4.72 -23.96 18.88
CA PRO A 412 -5.02 -23.53 20.26
C PRO A 412 -4.54 -22.09 20.56
N MET A 413 -5.09 -21.52 21.67
CA MET A 413 -4.80 -20.13 22.06
C MET A 413 -3.43 -20.01 22.78
N ASN A 414 -2.37 -19.86 21.99
CA ASN A 414 -1.00 -19.59 22.43
C ASN A 414 -0.30 -18.70 21.40
N MET A 415 0.92 -18.23 21.68
CA MET A 415 1.83 -17.55 20.77
C MET A 415 1.10 -16.56 19.82
N PRO A 416 0.47 -15.48 20.31
CA PRO A 416 -0.44 -14.65 19.53
C PRO A 416 0.20 -14.02 18.29
N VAL A 417 1.46 -13.58 18.36
CA VAL A 417 2.20 -13.04 17.20
C VAL A 417 2.34 -14.11 16.11
N TYR A 418 2.70 -15.32 16.48
CA TYR A 418 2.84 -16.43 15.55
C TYR A 418 1.50 -16.74 14.85
N ARG A 419 0.42 -16.77 15.63
CA ARG A 419 -0.93 -17.04 15.08
C ARG A 419 -1.38 -15.98 14.10
N VAL A 420 -1.18 -14.71 14.43
CA VAL A 420 -1.51 -13.59 13.55
C VAL A 420 -0.73 -13.66 12.24
N THR A 421 0.56 -13.98 12.28
CA THR A 421 1.39 -13.96 11.06
C THR A 421 1.25 -15.21 10.18
N CYS A 422 0.89 -16.36 10.77
CA CYS A 422 0.83 -17.64 10.04
C CYS A 422 -0.58 -18.07 9.65
N PHE A 423 -1.58 -17.74 10.47
CA PHE A 423 -2.92 -18.33 10.32
C PHE A 423 -4.01 -17.30 10.08
N ALA A 424 -3.83 -16.03 10.47
CA ALA A 424 -4.82 -15.00 10.20
C ALA A 424 -4.94 -14.70 8.69
N ASN A 425 -6.10 -14.22 8.33
CA ASN A 425 -6.43 -13.70 7.01
C ASN A 425 -7.34 -12.47 7.15
N ALA A 426 -7.60 -11.76 6.05
CA ALA A 426 -8.43 -10.56 6.05
C ALA A 426 -9.82 -10.77 6.68
N ALA A 427 -10.42 -11.98 6.60
CA ALA A 427 -11.74 -12.25 7.17
C ALA A 427 -11.74 -12.33 8.70
N ASP A 428 -10.59 -12.47 9.33
CA ASP A 428 -10.46 -12.51 10.79
C ASP A 428 -10.39 -11.11 11.42
N VAL A 429 -10.18 -10.05 10.62
CA VAL A 429 -10.25 -8.66 11.08
C VAL A 429 -11.70 -8.31 11.36
N CYS A 430 -12.07 -8.17 12.64
CA CYS A 430 -13.44 -7.90 13.04
C CYS A 430 -13.73 -6.43 13.35
N MET A 431 -12.70 -5.59 13.55
CA MET A 431 -12.84 -4.15 13.75
C MET A 431 -11.65 -3.41 13.14
N THR A 432 -11.92 -2.25 12.53
CA THR A 432 -10.91 -1.31 12.04
C THR A 432 -11.26 0.10 12.50
N MET A 433 -10.30 0.73 13.17
CA MET A 433 -10.36 2.11 13.66
C MET A 433 -9.27 2.93 12.98
N VAL A 434 -9.61 4.14 12.53
CA VAL A 434 -8.67 5.11 11.95
C VAL A 434 -8.87 6.45 12.64
N GLY A 435 -7.80 7.02 13.21
CA GLY A 435 -7.87 8.27 13.94
C GLY A 435 -8.95 8.26 15.02
N GLY A 436 -9.07 7.19 15.82
CA GLY A 436 -10.06 7.05 16.88
C GLY A 436 -11.49 6.77 16.41
N ARG A 437 -11.77 6.80 15.10
CA ARG A 437 -13.09 6.51 14.52
C ARG A 437 -13.19 5.03 14.13
N VAL A 438 -14.17 4.31 14.67
CA VAL A 438 -14.47 2.94 14.24
C VAL A 438 -15.13 3.00 12.87
N LEU A 439 -14.45 2.50 11.86
CA LEU A 439 -14.93 2.48 10.46
C LEU A 439 -15.55 1.14 10.08
N MET A 440 -15.13 0.06 10.74
CA MET A 440 -15.71 -1.27 10.59
C MET A 440 -15.83 -1.92 11.97
N GLU A 441 -16.95 -2.58 12.25
CA GLU A 441 -17.20 -3.36 13.45
C GLU A 441 -18.00 -4.61 13.09
N ASP A 442 -17.59 -5.76 13.65
CA ASP A 442 -18.17 -7.08 13.35
C ASP A 442 -18.29 -7.33 11.82
N ARG A 443 -17.26 -6.96 11.08
CA ARG A 443 -17.16 -7.05 9.61
C ARG A 443 -18.14 -6.14 8.85
N ARG A 444 -18.93 -5.32 9.53
CA ARG A 444 -19.83 -4.34 8.92
C ARG A 444 -19.12 -3.00 8.80
N VAL A 445 -18.99 -2.49 7.59
CA VAL A 445 -18.47 -1.14 7.32
C VAL A 445 -19.51 -0.10 7.74
N LEU A 446 -19.06 0.95 8.43
CA LEU A 446 -19.90 2.00 9.01
C LEU A 446 -19.76 3.35 8.30
N SER A 447 -18.69 3.53 7.50
CA SER A 447 -18.37 4.81 6.88
C SER A 447 -18.98 4.99 5.49
N VAL A 448 -19.21 3.89 4.77
CA VAL A 448 -19.76 3.86 3.40
C VAL A 448 -20.73 2.69 3.24
N ASP A 449 -21.59 2.75 2.22
CA ASP A 449 -22.44 1.61 1.83
C ASP A 449 -21.64 0.64 0.93
N GLU A 450 -21.26 -0.49 1.52
CA GLU A 450 -20.49 -1.53 0.82
C GLU A 450 -21.21 -2.06 -0.41
N ARG A 451 -22.53 -2.24 -0.33
CA ARG A 451 -23.33 -2.80 -1.42
C ARG A 451 -23.42 -1.82 -2.60
N GLU A 452 -23.66 -0.55 -2.33
CA GLU A 452 -23.71 0.51 -3.33
C GLU A 452 -22.36 0.60 -4.10
N ILE A 453 -21.23 0.53 -3.37
CA ILE A 453 -19.91 0.52 -4.00
C ILE A 453 -19.75 -0.67 -4.94
N LEU A 454 -20.10 -1.90 -4.49
CA LEU A 454 -19.94 -3.10 -5.30
C LEU A 454 -20.85 -3.10 -6.55
N GLU A 455 -22.08 -2.61 -6.44
CA GLU A 455 -22.98 -2.44 -7.58
C GLU A 455 -22.38 -1.42 -8.58
N ARG A 456 -21.89 -0.28 -8.09
CA ARG A 456 -21.27 0.75 -8.91
C ARG A 456 -19.99 0.28 -9.63
N VAL A 457 -19.19 -0.55 -8.99
CA VAL A 457 -17.98 -1.16 -9.59
C VAL A 457 -18.32 -1.92 -10.88
N ASN A 458 -19.36 -2.75 -10.86
CA ASN A 458 -19.74 -3.52 -12.04
C ASN A 458 -20.23 -2.61 -13.18
N GLU A 459 -21.01 -1.58 -12.89
CA GLU A 459 -21.50 -0.63 -13.90
C GLU A 459 -20.35 0.13 -14.57
N VAL A 460 -19.44 0.68 -13.74
CA VAL A 460 -18.32 1.50 -14.24
C VAL A 460 -17.28 0.66 -14.97
N ALA A 461 -17.00 -0.56 -14.48
CA ALA A 461 -16.11 -1.50 -15.15
C ALA A 461 -16.63 -1.85 -16.55
N GLU A 462 -17.90 -2.22 -16.67
CA GLU A 462 -18.53 -2.59 -17.94
C GLU A 462 -18.51 -1.40 -18.94
N ALA A 463 -18.82 -0.19 -18.48
CA ALA A 463 -18.74 1.00 -19.31
C ALA A 463 -17.29 1.28 -19.77
N THR A 464 -16.31 1.07 -18.90
CA THR A 464 -14.89 1.27 -19.20
C THR A 464 -14.38 0.26 -20.21
N TYR A 465 -14.70 -1.03 -20.05
CA TYR A 465 -14.31 -2.09 -21.00
C TYR A 465 -14.95 -1.89 -22.37
N ALA A 466 -16.22 -1.49 -22.41
CA ALA A 466 -16.91 -1.18 -23.65
C ALA A 466 -16.24 -0.01 -24.39
N ARG A 467 -15.97 1.07 -23.69
CA ARG A 467 -15.33 2.28 -24.20
C ARG A 467 -13.91 2.05 -24.70
N SER A 468 -13.18 1.13 -24.02
CA SER A 468 -11.81 0.75 -24.36
C SER A 468 -11.74 -0.31 -25.46
N GLY A 469 -12.84 -0.96 -25.86
CA GLY A 469 -12.86 -2.06 -26.80
C GLY A 469 -12.23 -3.37 -26.26
N LEU A 470 -12.15 -3.54 -24.93
CA LEU A 470 -11.39 -4.59 -24.25
C LEU A 470 -12.24 -5.74 -23.70
N ARG A 471 -13.56 -5.78 -24.01
CA ARG A 471 -14.44 -6.85 -23.51
C ARG A 471 -13.96 -8.26 -23.86
N HIS A 472 -13.29 -8.43 -25.00
CA HIS A 472 -12.74 -9.73 -25.43
C HIS A 472 -11.65 -10.27 -24.50
N LEU A 473 -11.02 -9.42 -23.68
CA LEU A 473 -10.01 -9.83 -22.69
C LEU A 473 -10.61 -10.34 -21.39
N LEU A 474 -11.94 -10.32 -21.26
CA LEU A 474 -12.68 -10.91 -20.14
C LEU A 474 -13.11 -12.36 -20.41
N ASP A 475 -12.94 -12.84 -21.63
CA ASP A 475 -13.25 -14.21 -21.99
C ASP A 475 -12.28 -15.19 -21.30
N GLU A 476 -12.80 -16.34 -20.89
CA GLU A 476 -11.96 -17.38 -20.28
C GLU A 476 -10.88 -17.83 -21.26
N PRO A 477 -9.59 -17.75 -20.90
CA PRO A 477 -8.52 -18.20 -21.78
C PRO A 477 -8.56 -19.72 -21.95
N ALA A 478 -8.25 -20.21 -23.13
CA ALA A 478 -8.20 -21.64 -23.43
C ALA A 478 -7.23 -22.44 -22.52
N THR A 479 -6.34 -21.73 -21.84
CA THR A 479 -5.36 -22.26 -20.88
C THR A 479 -5.87 -22.31 -19.44
N LEU A 480 -7.11 -21.88 -19.17
CA LEU A 480 -7.66 -21.84 -17.80
C LEU A 480 -7.67 -23.24 -17.15
N TRP A 481 -8.02 -24.25 -17.94
CA TRP A 481 -8.02 -25.65 -17.51
C TRP A 481 -6.96 -26.43 -18.26
N GLY A 482 -6.35 -27.43 -17.64
CA GLY A 482 -5.42 -28.30 -18.32
C GLY A 482 -4.25 -28.75 -17.45
N ARG A 483 -3.20 -29.21 -18.12
CA ARG A 483 -1.98 -29.68 -17.47
C ARG A 483 -1.05 -28.52 -17.13
N SER A 484 -0.11 -28.76 -16.20
CA SER A 484 0.99 -27.84 -15.94
C SER A 484 1.71 -27.45 -17.24
N HIS A 485 1.97 -26.15 -17.41
CA HIS A 485 2.76 -25.62 -18.53
C HIS A 485 4.28 -25.64 -18.27
N TYR A 486 4.74 -26.60 -17.45
CA TYR A 486 6.16 -26.77 -17.18
C TYR A 486 6.92 -27.00 -18.50
N ARG A 487 7.91 -26.17 -18.76
CA ARG A 487 8.85 -26.31 -19.88
C ARG A 487 10.23 -26.65 -19.32
N ALA A 488 10.72 -27.86 -19.62
CA ALA A 488 12.09 -28.25 -19.31
C ALA A 488 13.07 -27.25 -19.95
N GLY A 489 14.02 -26.73 -19.19
CA GLY A 489 15.03 -25.76 -19.63
C GLY A 489 14.81 -24.30 -19.23
N ARG A 490 13.71 -23.95 -18.56
CA ARG A 490 13.54 -22.62 -17.95
C ARG A 490 13.89 -22.56 -16.46
N VAL A 491 14.40 -23.66 -15.90
CA VAL A 491 14.85 -23.73 -14.50
C VAL A 491 16.36 -23.65 -14.51
N GLY A 492 16.89 -22.52 -14.12
CA GLY A 492 18.29 -22.34 -13.82
C GLY A 492 18.99 -21.31 -14.71
N GLY A 493 19.07 -20.14 -14.27
CA GLY A 493 20.07 -19.13 -14.45
C GLY A 493 20.33 -18.54 -13.09
#